data_3c18cdacb5cb29e7693262ff78fd4adc
#
_entry.id   3c18cdacb5cb29e7693262ff78fd4adc
#
_cell.length_a   1.000
_cell.length_b   1.000
_cell.length_c   1.000
_cell.angle_alpha   90.00
_cell.angle_beta   90.00
_cell.angle_gamma   90.00
#
_symmetry.space_group_name_H-M   'P 1'
#
loop_
_entity.id
_entity.type
_entity.pdbx_description
1 polymer ?
#
loop_
_entity_poly.entity_id
_entity_poly.type
_entity_poly.pdbx_seq_one_letter_code
_entity_poly.pdbx_strand_id
1 'polypeptide(L)'
;MALRVYPTATLPRFPSTLSLRTTKFMVKSSNLQLQMQSNDSRKLVLEVKEKLENEYHSLPVGRNGRDDEDMILWFLKDRKFDVEEAASKLSKAIKWRQDFEVSNLTEESVKDIAQTGKAYIHDFLDINDRPVLVVVAAKHFPKAQDPADDERLCVFLIEKALSKLPTGKEEILGIFDLRGFGAENADFKYLTFLFEVFYYYYPKRLSQVLFVDAPFMFKQFWRLVKPLLKS
;
A
#
# COMPACT_ATOMS: atom_id res chain seq x y z
N MET A 1 25.99 5.97 22.43
CA MET A 1 24.81 6.54 23.08
C MET A 1 24.98 8.06 23.07
N ALA A 2 24.35 8.76 22.15
CA ALA A 2 24.42 10.22 22.09
C ALA A 2 22.99 10.73 21.86
N LEU A 3 22.41 11.26 22.93
CA LEU A 3 21.14 11.98 22.94
C LEU A 3 21.36 13.36 22.30
N ARG A 4 20.70 13.63 21.16
CA ARG A 4 20.59 15.00 20.65
C ARG A 4 19.35 15.66 21.29
N VAL A 5 19.61 16.64 22.15
CA VAL A 5 18.59 17.53 22.70
C VAL A 5 18.35 18.65 21.69
N TYR A 6 17.12 18.84 21.25
CA TYR A 6 16.71 19.98 20.43
C TYR A 6 16.26 21.13 21.34
N PRO A 7 16.63 22.39 21.05
CA PRO A 7 16.19 23.52 21.83
C PRO A 7 14.71 23.83 21.59
N THR A 8 13.99 24.14 22.66
CA THR A 8 12.61 24.59 22.68
C THR A 8 12.46 25.88 21.89
N ALA A 9 11.75 25.82 20.76
CA ALA A 9 11.34 27.00 20.02
C ALA A 9 10.15 27.67 20.74
N THR A 10 10.33 28.93 21.13
CA THR A 10 9.30 29.81 21.65
C THR A 10 8.27 30.12 20.55
N LEU A 11 7.02 29.73 20.76
CA LEU A 11 5.90 30.05 19.88
C LEU A 11 5.61 31.57 19.89
N PRO A 12 5.41 32.21 18.72
CA PRO A 12 4.96 33.60 18.66
C PRO A 12 3.51 33.71 19.16
N ARG A 13 3.24 34.72 20.02
CA ARG A 13 1.88 35.08 20.43
C ARG A 13 1.12 35.67 19.24
N PHE A 14 0.05 35.01 18.83
CA PHE A 14 -0.90 35.57 17.88
C PHE A 14 -1.88 36.55 18.57
N PRO A 15 -2.22 37.68 17.95
CA PRO A 15 -3.18 38.63 18.50
C PRO A 15 -4.59 38.03 18.46
N SER A 16 -5.25 38.10 19.60
CA SER A 16 -6.63 37.61 19.85
C SER A 16 -7.67 38.64 19.33
N THR A 17 -7.86 38.72 18.02
CA THR A 17 -9.11 39.27 17.44
C THR A 17 -9.21 38.91 15.96
N LEU A 18 -9.62 37.68 15.66
CA LEU A 18 -10.16 37.33 14.35
C LEU A 18 -11.65 37.02 14.48
N SER A 19 -12.45 37.86 13.89
CA SER A 19 -13.91 37.85 13.90
C SER A 19 -14.48 36.48 13.52
N LEU A 20 -15.37 35.94 14.30
CA LEU A 20 -16.16 34.70 14.10
C LEU A 20 -16.89 34.60 12.73
N ARG A 21 -16.95 35.69 11.96
CA ARG A 21 -17.54 35.70 10.62
C ARG A 21 -16.62 35.10 9.55
N THR A 22 -15.30 35.26 9.69
CA THR A 22 -14.31 34.73 8.69
C THR A 22 -14.16 33.22 8.78
N THR A 23 -14.24 32.67 9.98
CA THR A 23 -14.14 31.21 10.17
C THR A 23 -15.33 30.44 9.58
N LYS A 24 -16.56 30.98 9.69
CA LYS A 24 -17.75 30.39 9.06
C LYS A 24 -17.71 30.40 7.53
N PHE A 25 -17.07 31.40 6.92
CA PHE A 25 -16.95 31.49 5.45
C PHE A 25 -15.88 30.54 4.92
N MET A 26 -14.75 30.38 5.60
CA MET A 26 -13.70 29.40 5.24
C MET A 26 -14.18 27.95 5.38
N VAL A 27 -14.89 27.62 6.45
CA VAL A 27 -15.45 26.26 6.64
C VAL A 27 -16.52 25.94 5.58
N LYS A 28 -17.32 26.92 5.18
CA LYS A 28 -18.33 26.74 4.12
C LYS A 28 -17.69 26.58 2.73
N SER A 29 -16.62 27.30 2.44
CA SER A 29 -15.87 27.21 1.19
C SER A 29 -15.13 25.88 1.08
N SER A 30 -14.48 25.42 2.15
CA SER A 30 -13.81 24.11 2.17
C SER A 30 -14.80 22.95 2.06
N ASN A 31 -15.95 23.01 2.68
CA ASN A 31 -17.00 21.99 2.55
C ASN A 31 -17.62 21.95 1.14
N LEU A 32 -17.81 23.09 0.47
CA LEU A 32 -18.25 23.12 -0.92
C LEU A 32 -17.21 22.56 -1.87
N GLN A 33 -15.95 22.88 -1.67
CA GLN A 33 -14.85 22.34 -2.45
C GLN A 33 -14.68 20.83 -2.28
N LEU A 34 -14.82 20.31 -1.05
CA LEU A 34 -14.82 18.88 -0.75
C LEU A 34 -16.03 18.16 -1.38
N GLN A 35 -17.21 18.77 -1.37
CA GLN A 35 -18.41 18.22 -2.00
C GLN A 35 -18.31 18.24 -3.54
N MET A 36 -17.75 19.28 -4.15
CA MET A 36 -17.50 19.31 -5.61
C MET A 36 -16.48 18.24 -6.01
N GLN A 37 -15.36 18.12 -5.30
CA GLN A 37 -14.37 17.06 -5.54
C GLN A 37 -14.96 15.64 -5.37
N SER A 38 -15.84 15.43 -4.39
CA SER A 38 -16.52 14.17 -4.17
C SER A 38 -17.47 13.82 -5.32
N ASN A 39 -18.23 14.80 -5.84
CA ASN A 39 -19.15 14.59 -6.96
C ASN A 39 -18.41 14.32 -8.27
N ASP A 40 -17.31 15.04 -8.54
CA ASP A 40 -16.49 14.81 -9.73
C ASP A 40 -15.82 13.43 -9.68
N SER A 41 -15.29 13.02 -8.54
CA SER A 41 -14.70 11.69 -8.36
C SER A 41 -15.72 10.57 -8.55
N ARG A 42 -16.95 10.76 -8.04
CA ARG A 42 -18.04 9.78 -8.20
C ARG A 42 -18.45 9.62 -9.66
N LYS A 43 -18.49 10.71 -10.43
CA LYS A 43 -18.76 10.66 -11.87
C LYS A 43 -17.72 9.83 -12.59
N LEU A 44 -16.42 10.08 -12.33
CA LEU A 44 -15.34 9.30 -12.94
C LEU A 44 -15.34 7.83 -12.53
N VAL A 45 -15.74 7.52 -11.30
CA VAL A 45 -15.95 6.12 -10.85
C VAL A 45 -17.00 5.44 -11.70
N LEU A 46 -18.14 6.10 -11.97
CA LEU A 46 -19.20 5.56 -12.82
C LEU A 46 -18.74 5.37 -14.27
N GLU A 47 -17.96 6.31 -14.82
CA GLU A 47 -17.40 6.20 -16.18
C GLU A 47 -16.44 5.00 -16.30
N VAL A 48 -15.55 4.79 -15.32
CA VAL A 48 -14.67 3.61 -15.29
C VAL A 48 -15.49 2.32 -15.16
N LYS A 49 -16.50 2.31 -14.29
CA LYS A 49 -17.37 1.15 -14.08
C LYS A 49 -18.09 0.77 -15.38
N GLU A 50 -18.73 1.73 -16.05
CA GLU A 50 -19.39 1.52 -17.34
C GLU A 50 -18.42 0.99 -18.40
N LYS A 51 -17.21 1.55 -18.47
CA LYS A 51 -16.17 1.08 -19.38
C LYS A 51 -15.76 -0.37 -19.07
N LEU A 52 -15.57 -0.72 -17.80
CA LEU A 52 -15.24 -2.09 -17.41
C LEU A 52 -16.38 -3.07 -17.72
N GLU A 53 -17.63 -2.65 -17.57
CA GLU A 53 -18.80 -3.45 -17.95
C GLU A 53 -18.85 -3.72 -19.46
N ASN A 54 -18.54 -2.73 -20.28
CA ASN A 54 -18.61 -2.82 -21.74
C ASN A 54 -17.42 -3.56 -22.36
N GLU A 55 -16.19 -3.24 -21.92
CA GLU A 55 -14.97 -3.74 -22.54
C GLU A 55 -14.40 -4.99 -21.84
N TYR A 56 -14.72 -5.17 -20.56
CA TYR A 56 -14.17 -6.24 -19.72
C TYR A 56 -15.26 -7.04 -19.01
N HIS A 57 -16.38 -7.28 -19.71
CA HIS A 57 -17.56 -7.95 -19.18
C HIS A 57 -17.30 -9.34 -18.59
N SER A 58 -16.22 -10.01 -19.01
CA SER A 58 -15.83 -11.32 -18.48
C SER A 58 -15.16 -11.26 -17.09
N LEU A 59 -14.76 -10.06 -16.63
CA LEU A 59 -14.21 -9.92 -15.30
C LEU A 59 -15.28 -10.08 -14.21
N PRO A 60 -14.91 -10.58 -13.01
CA PRO A 60 -15.87 -10.78 -11.92
C PRO A 60 -16.49 -9.48 -11.44
N VAL A 61 -17.64 -9.61 -10.81
CA VAL A 61 -18.34 -8.56 -10.06
C VAL A 61 -18.19 -8.78 -8.56
N GLY A 62 -18.57 -7.80 -7.75
CA GLY A 62 -18.50 -7.87 -6.29
C GLY A 62 -17.19 -7.37 -5.74
N ARG A 63 -16.86 -7.80 -4.52
CA ARG A 63 -15.68 -7.31 -3.83
C ARG A 63 -14.41 -7.58 -4.65
N ASN A 64 -13.69 -6.51 -4.96
CA ASN A 64 -12.49 -6.50 -5.80
C ASN A 64 -12.73 -6.94 -7.26
N GLY A 65 -13.95 -6.80 -7.72
CA GLY A 65 -14.36 -6.99 -9.12
C GLY A 65 -14.51 -5.67 -9.87
N ARG A 66 -15.02 -5.76 -11.11
CA ARG A 66 -15.14 -4.60 -12.01
C ARG A 66 -16.16 -3.54 -11.55
N ASP A 67 -17.00 -3.84 -10.59
CA ASP A 67 -18.02 -2.96 -10.01
C ASP A 67 -17.69 -2.48 -8.59
N ASP A 68 -16.51 -2.83 -8.06
CA ASP A 68 -16.01 -2.37 -6.76
C ASP A 68 -15.60 -0.89 -6.84
N GLU A 69 -16.51 0.00 -6.42
CA GLU A 69 -16.33 1.46 -6.53
C GLU A 69 -15.13 1.98 -5.72
N ASP A 70 -14.83 1.37 -4.58
CA ASP A 70 -13.66 1.75 -3.77
C ASP A 70 -12.37 1.39 -4.48
N MET A 71 -12.31 0.22 -5.10
CA MET A 71 -11.15 -0.18 -5.89
C MET A 71 -11.02 0.66 -7.16
N ILE A 72 -12.10 0.98 -7.85
CA ILE A 72 -12.12 1.88 -9.01
C ILE A 72 -11.56 3.25 -8.62
N LEU A 73 -12.04 3.84 -7.52
CA LEU A 73 -11.56 5.14 -7.03
C LEU A 73 -10.07 5.11 -6.70
N TRP A 74 -9.61 4.02 -6.12
CA TRP A 74 -8.20 3.82 -5.81
C TRP A 74 -7.33 3.85 -7.08
N PHE A 75 -7.70 3.12 -8.14
CA PHE A 75 -6.96 3.12 -9.40
C PHE A 75 -7.07 4.46 -10.14
N LEU A 76 -8.20 5.16 -10.07
CA LEU A 76 -8.34 6.53 -10.56
C LEU A 76 -7.34 7.50 -9.88
N LYS A 77 -7.20 7.44 -8.56
CA LYS A 77 -6.20 8.24 -7.82
C LYS A 77 -4.78 7.92 -8.27
N ASP A 78 -4.47 6.65 -8.54
CA ASP A 78 -3.16 6.24 -9.05
C ASP A 78 -2.87 6.80 -10.44
N ARG A 79 -3.87 6.86 -11.31
CA ARG A 79 -3.76 7.36 -12.68
C ARG A 79 -4.16 8.84 -12.83
N LYS A 80 -4.11 9.63 -11.74
CA LYS A 80 -4.42 11.06 -11.72
C LYS A 80 -5.80 11.36 -12.31
N PHE A 81 -6.76 10.47 -12.09
CA PHE A 81 -8.13 10.51 -12.56
C PHE A 81 -8.29 10.40 -14.10
N ASP A 82 -7.31 9.81 -14.77
CA ASP A 82 -7.45 9.38 -16.17
C ASP A 82 -8.26 8.08 -16.23
N VAL A 83 -9.43 8.13 -16.86
CA VAL A 83 -10.40 7.03 -16.92
C VAL A 83 -9.85 5.86 -17.75
N GLU A 84 -9.21 6.15 -18.89
CA GLU A 84 -8.67 5.14 -19.80
C GLU A 84 -7.52 4.36 -19.15
N GLU A 85 -6.56 5.08 -18.60
CA GLU A 85 -5.43 4.46 -17.91
C GLU A 85 -5.86 3.71 -16.65
N ALA A 86 -6.83 4.25 -15.89
CA ALA A 86 -7.37 3.60 -14.71
C ALA A 86 -8.09 2.29 -15.05
N ALA A 87 -8.99 2.29 -16.04
CA ALA A 87 -9.69 1.09 -16.48
C ALA A 87 -8.73 0.01 -17.01
N SER A 88 -7.77 0.41 -17.84
CA SER A 88 -6.77 -0.51 -18.40
C SER A 88 -5.89 -1.14 -17.31
N LYS A 89 -5.45 -0.37 -16.30
CA LYS A 89 -4.64 -0.91 -15.21
C LYS A 89 -5.48 -1.78 -14.27
N LEU A 90 -6.68 -1.32 -13.93
CA LEU A 90 -7.58 -2.03 -13.04
C LEU A 90 -8.03 -3.38 -13.62
N SER A 91 -8.34 -3.46 -14.92
CA SER A 91 -8.71 -4.72 -15.57
C SER A 91 -7.60 -5.78 -15.44
N LYS A 92 -6.34 -5.38 -15.59
CA LYS A 92 -5.18 -6.26 -15.40
C LYS A 92 -5.03 -6.70 -13.93
N ALA A 93 -5.28 -5.78 -12.99
CA ALA A 93 -5.22 -6.09 -11.57
C ALA A 93 -6.33 -7.07 -11.15
N ILE A 94 -7.56 -6.89 -11.65
CA ILE A 94 -8.67 -7.81 -11.37
C ILE A 94 -8.36 -9.19 -11.94
N LYS A 95 -7.87 -9.26 -13.19
CA LYS A 95 -7.48 -10.54 -13.79
C LYS A 95 -6.36 -11.23 -12.99
N TRP A 96 -5.32 -10.49 -12.62
CA TRP A 96 -4.24 -11.04 -11.79
C TRP A 96 -4.77 -11.56 -10.45
N ARG A 97 -5.70 -10.85 -9.79
CA ARG A 97 -6.33 -11.31 -8.54
C ARG A 97 -7.06 -12.63 -8.70
N GLN A 98 -7.69 -12.86 -9.86
CA GLN A 98 -8.32 -14.14 -10.19
C GLN A 98 -7.27 -15.23 -10.41
N ASP A 99 -6.28 -14.97 -11.29
CA ASP A 99 -5.25 -15.93 -11.66
C ASP A 99 -4.38 -16.33 -10.44
N PHE A 100 -4.15 -15.38 -9.51
CA PHE A 100 -3.44 -15.59 -8.24
C PHE A 100 -4.32 -16.20 -7.15
N GLU A 101 -5.64 -16.29 -7.38
CA GLU A 101 -6.62 -16.78 -6.41
C GLU A 101 -6.63 -16.00 -5.08
N VAL A 102 -6.50 -14.66 -5.14
CA VAL A 102 -6.39 -13.80 -3.94
C VAL A 102 -7.54 -14.02 -2.96
N SER A 103 -8.76 -14.24 -3.45
CA SER A 103 -9.95 -14.50 -2.62
C SER A 103 -9.89 -15.82 -1.83
N ASN A 104 -9.03 -16.76 -2.24
CA ASN A 104 -8.87 -18.06 -1.60
C ASN A 104 -7.76 -18.06 -0.54
N LEU A 105 -7.01 -16.96 -0.40
CA LEU A 105 -5.96 -16.82 0.60
C LEU A 105 -6.58 -16.71 2.01
N THR A 106 -6.22 -17.65 2.87
CA THR A 106 -6.66 -17.73 4.28
C THR A 106 -5.48 -17.92 5.20
N GLU A 107 -5.68 -17.75 6.51
CA GLU A 107 -4.64 -18.05 7.50
C GLU A 107 -4.16 -19.49 7.40
N GLU A 108 -5.07 -20.44 7.13
CA GLU A 108 -4.72 -21.84 6.97
C GLU A 108 -3.91 -22.10 5.71
N SER A 109 -4.25 -21.44 4.56
CA SER A 109 -3.53 -21.61 3.30
C SER A 109 -2.07 -21.11 3.33
N VAL A 110 -1.71 -20.24 4.27
CA VAL A 110 -0.36 -19.69 4.43
C VAL A 110 0.29 -20.06 5.75
N LYS A 111 -0.31 -20.98 6.50
CA LYS A 111 0.07 -21.31 7.89
C LYS A 111 1.53 -21.71 8.02
N ASP A 112 1.97 -22.66 7.21
CA ASP A 112 3.32 -23.24 7.34
C ASP A 112 4.40 -22.18 7.06
N ILE A 113 4.23 -21.40 6.00
CA ILE A 113 5.17 -20.33 5.67
C ILE A 113 5.08 -19.17 6.69
N ALA A 114 3.91 -18.87 7.23
CA ALA A 114 3.73 -17.85 8.26
C ALA A 114 4.42 -18.23 9.57
N GLN A 115 4.46 -19.53 9.94
CA GLN A 115 5.16 -20.03 11.13
C GLN A 115 6.67 -19.79 11.11
N THR A 116 7.28 -19.58 9.96
CA THR A 116 8.69 -19.17 9.86
C THR A 116 8.94 -17.82 10.54
N GLY A 117 7.91 -17.01 10.71
CA GLY A 117 7.98 -15.67 11.29
C GLY A 117 8.78 -14.69 10.43
N LYS A 118 8.92 -14.98 9.11
CA LYS A 118 9.65 -14.10 8.16
C LYS A 118 8.90 -12.82 7.83
N ALA A 119 7.56 -12.83 7.94
CA ALA A 119 6.74 -11.65 7.76
C ALA A 119 5.46 -11.74 8.60
N TYR A 120 4.99 -10.61 9.09
CA TYR A 120 3.77 -10.52 9.90
C TYR A 120 3.21 -9.10 9.93
N ILE A 121 1.95 -8.95 10.33
CA ILE A 121 1.36 -7.65 10.64
C ILE A 121 1.54 -7.38 12.13
N HIS A 122 2.08 -6.22 12.46
CA HIS A 122 2.23 -5.78 13.85
C HIS A 122 0.86 -5.54 14.50
N ASP A 123 0.76 -5.78 15.80
CA ASP A 123 -0.52 -5.65 16.53
C ASP A 123 -0.97 -4.20 16.67
N PHE A 124 -0.05 -3.25 16.65
CA PHE A 124 -0.32 -1.83 16.79
C PHE A 124 -0.20 -1.11 15.45
N LEU A 125 -0.99 -0.05 15.29
CA LEU A 125 -0.84 0.92 14.21
C LEU A 125 0.37 1.83 14.48
N ASP A 126 0.92 2.43 13.44
CA ASP A 126 1.96 3.46 13.61
C ASP A 126 1.36 4.79 14.10
N ILE A 127 2.22 5.81 14.29
CA ILE A 127 1.80 7.14 14.75
C ILE A 127 0.85 7.88 13.80
N ASN A 128 0.68 7.40 12.57
CA ASN A 128 -0.22 7.94 11.56
C ASN A 128 -1.47 7.03 11.36
N ASP A 129 -1.72 6.12 12.29
CA ASP A 129 -2.80 5.12 12.25
C ASP A 129 -2.72 4.17 11.05
N ARG A 130 -1.50 3.83 10.60
CA ARG A 130 -1.30 2.89 9.50
C ARG A 130 -0.97 1.49 10.03
N PRO A 131 -1.55 0.42 9.48
CA PRO A 131 -1.11 -0.95 9.73
C PRO A 131 0.36 -1.12 9.34
N VAL A 132 1.10 -1.88 10.12
CA VAL A 132 2.54 -2.09 9.95
C VAL A 132 2.81 -3.51 9.50
N LEU A 133 3.32 -3.68 8.28
CA LEU A 133 3.82 -4.94 7.76
C LEU A 133 5.31 -5.05 8.04
N VAL A 134 5.71 -6.07 8.83
CA VAL A 134 7.11 -6.33 9.18
C VAL A 134 7.62 -7.52 8.38
N VAL A 135 8.80 -7.37 7.78
CA VAL A 135 9.54 -8.43 7.09
C VAL A 135 10.88 -8.61 7.79
N VAL A 136 11.15 -9.80 8.31
CA VAL A 136 12.40 -10.20 8.95
C VAL A 136 13.27 -10.89 7.90
N ALA A 137 14.11 -10.13 7.21
CA ALA A 137 14.83 -10.59 6.04
C ALA A 137 15.79 -11.76 6.31
N ALA A 138 16.37 -11.84 7.52
CA ALA A 138 17.23 -12.95 7.93
C ALA A 138 16.51 -14.31 8.03
N LYS A 139 15.18 -14.34 7.99
CA LYS A 139 14.37 -15.56 7.98
C LYS A 139 13.89 -15.98 6.59
N HIS A 140 14.24 -15.22 5.56
CA HIS A 140 13.95 -15.57 4.18
C HIS A 140 15.09 -16.40 3.61
N PHE A 141 14.80 -17.65 3.23
CA PHE A 141 15.76 -18.58 2.64
C PHE A 141 15.23 -19.12 1.31
N PRO A 142 15.50 -18.47 0.17
CA PRO A 142 14.91 -18.81 -1.13
C PRO A 142 15.23 -20.23 -1.61
N LYS A 143 16.30 -20.86 -1.07
CA LYS A 143 16.64 -22.25 -1.40
C LYS A 143 15.91 -23.30 -0.57
N ALA A 144 15.31 -22.89 0.54
CA ALA A 144 14.66 -23.78 1.51
C ALA A 144 13.12 -23.69 1.49
N GLN A 145 12.57 -22.75 0.76
CA GLN A 145 11.14 -22.42 0.73
C GLN A 145 10.63 -22.40 -0.71
N ASP A 146 9.37 -22.78 -0.89
CA ASP A 146 8.73 -22.64 -2.20
C ASP A 146 8.47 -21.15 -2.47
N PRO A 147 8.96 -20.58 -3.59
CA PRO A 147 8.69 -19.20 -3.96
C PRO A 147 7.20 -18.86 -4.01
N ALA A 148 6.35 -19.81 -4.42
CA ALA A 148 4.90 -19.61 -4.47
C ALA A 148 4.28 -19.40 -3.08
N ASP A 149 4.80 -20.07 -2.05
CA ASP A 149 4.34 -19.88 -0.67
C ASP A 149 4.77 -18.52 -0.12
N ASP A 150 5.97 -18.05 -0.48
CA ASP A 150 6.44 -16.71 -0.15
C ASP A 150 5.56 -15.62 -0.77
N GLU A 151 5.21 -15.78 -2.04
CA GLU A 151 4.33 -14.89 -2.77
C GLU A 151 2.92 -14.88 -2.17
N ARG A 152 2.35 -16.04 -1.86
CA ARG A 152 1.04 -16.17 -1.19
C ARG A 152 1.03 -15.51 0.18
N LEU A 153 2.06 -15.74 1.00
CA LEU A 153 2.17 -15.07 2.31
C LEU A 153 2.22 -13.56 2.15
N CYS A 154 3.00 -13.06 1.20
CA CYS A 154 3.09 -11.62 0.93
C CYS A 154 1.72 -11.01 0.61
N VAL A 155 1.01 -11.58 -0.37
CA VAL A 155 -0.31 -11.07 -0.80
C VAL A 155 -1.33 -11.19 0.32
N PHE A 156 -1.36 -12.32 1.04
CA PHE A 156 -2.22 -12.50 2.21
C PHE A 156 -1.99 -11.42 3.27
N LEU A 157 -0.73 -11.12 3.60
CA LEU A 157 -0.41 -10.09 4.60
C LEU A 157 -0.75 -8.68 4.12
N ILE A 158 -0.61 -8.37 2.82
CA ILE A 158 -1.08 -7.10 2.25
C ILE A 158 -2.60 -6.98 2.40
N GLU A 159 -3.37 -7.99 2.00
CA GLU A 159 -4.84 -8.00 2.14
C GLU A 159 -5.26 -7.86 3.61
N LYS A 160 -4.60 -8.59 4.51
CA LYS A 160 -4.83 -8.53 5.96
C LYS A 160 -4.50 -7.15 6.52
N ALA A 161 -3.42 -6.50 6.07
CA ALA A 161 -3.07 -5.15 6.49
C ALA A 161 -4.10 -4.13 5.99
N LEU A 162 -4.50 -4.23 4.71
CA LEU A 162 -5.52 -3.35 4.13
C LEU A 162 -6.89 -3.50 4.82
N SER A 163 -7.26 -4.72 5.26
CA SER A 163 -8.50 -4.94 6.01
C SER A 163 -8.50 -4.31 7.41
N LYS A 164 -7.33 -3.99 7.97
CA LYS A 164 -7.15 -3.31 9.26
C LYS A 164 -7.06 -1.79 9.15
N LEU A 165 -7.17 -1.22 7.95
CA LEU A 165 -7.11 0.23 7.77
C LEU A 165 -8.27 0.93 8.49
N PRO A 166 -8.00 1.92 9.35
CA PRO A 166 -9.04 2.78 9.90
C PRO A 166 -9.75 3.58 8.80
N THR A 167 -10.98 4.01 9.08
CA THR A 167 -11.75 4.85 8.16
C THR A 167 -10.96 6.08 7.72
N GLY A 168 -10.89 6.30 6.41
CA GLY A 168 -10.17 7.43 5.79
C GLY A 168 -8.66 7.23 5.65
N LYS A 169 -8.13 6.06 6.04
CA LYS A 169 -6.73 5.68 5.77
C LYS A 169 -6.68 4.74 4.56
N GLU A 170 -5.66 4.88 3.76
CA GLU A 170 -5.53 4.14 2.49
C GLU A 170 -4.19 3.40 2.35
N GLU A 171 -3.25 3.62 3.27
CA GLU A 171 -1.87 3.18 3.13
C GLU A 171 -1.39 2.38 4.33
N ILE A 172 -0.46 1.46 4.08
CA ILE A 172 0.25 0.68 5.09
C ILE A 172 1.72 1.13 5.19
N LEU A 173 2.37 0.85 6.30
CA LEU A 173 3.80 1.03 6.50
C LEU A 173 4.52 -0.31 6.37
N GLY A 174 5.58 -0.38 5.57
CA GLY A 174 6.48 -1.53 5.49
C GLY A 174 7.74 -1.33 6.35
N ILE A 175 8.11 -2.35 7.14
CA ILE A 175 9.38 -2.39 7.87
C ILE A 175 10.14 -3.64 7.44
N PHE A 176 11.36 -3.45 6.92
CA PHE A 176 12.29 -4.51 6.64
C PHE A 176 13.37 -4.54 7.73
N ASP A 177 13.28 -5.53 8.60
CA ASP A 177 14.31 -5.83 9.60
C ASP A 177 15.44 -6.60 8.92
N LEU A 178 16.58 -5.92 8.75
CA LEU A 178 17.75 -6.46 8.08
C LEU A 178 18.83 -6.96 9.06
N ARG A 179 18.51 -7.07 10.35
CA ARG A 179 19.41 -7.67 11.33
C ARG A 179 19.69 -9.11 10.96
N GLY A 180 20.98 -9.46 10.82
CA GLY A 180 21.40 -10.80 10.42
C GLY A 180 21.17 -11.14 8.94
N PHE A 181 20.77 -10.19 8.10
CA PHE A 181 20.67 -10.40 6.66
C PHE A 181 22.03 -10.74 6.04
N GLY A 182 22.10 -11.86 5.33
CA GLY A 182 23.27 -12.36 4.63
C GLY A 182 23.01 -12.61 3.14
N ALA A 183 24.03 -13.11 2.43
CA ALA A 183 23.93 -13.43 1.01
C ALA A 183 22.91 -14.56 0.74
N GLU A 184 22.74 -15.47 1.67
CA GLU A 184 21.79 -16.58 1.64
C GLU A 184 20.33 -16.15 1.69
N ASN A 185 20.08 -14.92 2.16
CA ASN A 185 18.75 -14.33 2.27
C ASN A 185 18.40 -13.45 1.06
N ALA A 186 19.39 -13.19 0.18
CA ALA A 186 19.19 -12.33 -0.97
C ALA A 186 18.39 -13.03 -2.07
N ASP A 187 17.21 -12.48 -2.39
CA ASP A 187 16.33 -13.00 -3.43
C ASP A 187 15.84 -11.87 -4.34
N PHE A 188 16.42 -11.80 -5.54
CA PHE A 188 16.04 -10.80 -6.54
C PHE A 188 14.70 -11.10 -7.18
N LYS A 189 14.32 -12.39 -7.33
CA LYS A 189 13.03 -12.76 -7.91
C LYS A 189 11.89 -12.33 -7.00
N TYR A 190 11.99 -12.66 -5.72
CA TYR A 190 11.01 -12.26 -4.72
C TYR A 190 10.91 -10.73 -4.60
N LEU A 191 12.04 -10.04 -4.63
CA LEU A 191 12.05 -8.59 -4.60
C LEU A 191 11.39 -7.97 -5.85
N THR A 192 11.62 -8.51 -7.04
CA THR A 192 10.94 -8.09 -8.26
C THR A 192 9.43 -8.31 -8.13
N PHE A 193 9.00 -9.47 -7.64
CA PHE A 193 7.60 -9.75 -7.34
C PHE A 193 6.99 -8.71 -6.38
N LEU A 194 7.68 -8.35 -5.28
CA LEU A 194 7.21 -7.32 -4.35
C LEU A 194 6.96 -5.98 -5.05
N PHE A 195 7.87 -5.56 -5.95
CA PHE A 195 7.70 -4.32 -6.70
C PHE A 195 6.52 -4.40 -7.67
N GLU A 196 6.39 -5.50 -8.42
CA GLU A 196 5.28 -5.71 -9.33
C GLU A 196 3.95 -5.67 -8.59
N VAL A 197 3.84 -6.34 -7.44
CA VAL A 197 2.65 -6.34 -6.60
C VAL A 197 2.26 -4.94 -6.19
N PHE A 198 3.18 -4.17 -5.61
CA PHE A 198 2.87 -2.81 -5.16
C PHE A 198 2.73 -1.79 -6.29
N TYR A 199 3.38 -2.00 -7.43
CA TYR A 199 3.27 -1.08 -8.56
C TYR A 199 2.00 -1.32 -9.41
N TYR A 200 1.71 -2.59 -9.73
CA TYR A 200 0.63 -2.93 -10.64
C TYR A 200 -0.69 -3.24 -9.95
N TYR A 201 -0.65 -3.95 -8.81
CA TYR A 201 -1.84 -4.56 -8.21
C TYR A 201 -2.30 -3.87 -6.93
N TYR A 202 -1.38 -3.26 -6.19
CA TYR A 202 -1.66 -2.46 -4.99
C TYR A 202 -1.01 -1.06 -5.05
N PRO A 203 -1.23 -0.30 -6.16
CA PRO A 203 -0.57 0.99 -6.34
C PRO A 203 -0.92 1.95 -5.20
N LYS A 204 0.09 2.68 -4.69
CA LYS A 204 -0.07 3.66 -3.59
C LYS A 204 -0.65 3.11 -2.28
N ARG A 205 -0.64 1.79 -2.08
CA ARG A 205 -1.03 1.19 -0.80
C ARG A 205 0.14 1.09 0.18
N LEU A 206 1.36 1.22 -0.29
CA LEU A 206 2.56 1.27 0.52
C LEU A 206 3.05 2.72 0.61
N SER A 207 2.86 3.37 1.77
CA SER A 207 3.22 4.77 1.97
C SER A 207 4.72 4.98 2.10
N GLN A 208 5.37 4.07 2.82
CA GLN A 208 6.77 4.17 3.19
C GLN A 208 7.35 2.78 3.46
N VAL A 209 8.64 2.63 3.17
CA VAL A 209 9.43 1.46 3.56
C VAL A 209 10.59 1.90 4.44
N LEU A 210 10.68 1.31 5.63
CA LEU A 210 11.78 1.53 6.57
C LEU A 210 12.69 0.30 6.56
N PHE A 211 13.99 0.55 6.47
CA PHE A 211 15.02 -0.48 6.62
C PHE A 211 15.70 -0.32 7.95
N VAL A 212 15.65 -1.37 8.79
CA VAL A 212 16.21 -1.38 10.13
C VAL A 212 17.53 -2.17 10.11
N ASP A 213 18.58 -1.56 10.69
CA ASP A 213 19.91 -2.16 10.84
C ASP A 213 20.48 -2.79 9.56
N ALA A 214 20.40 -2.05 8.45
CA ALA A 214 20.90 -2.48 7.15
C ALA A 214 22.42 -2.72 7.17
N PRO A 215 22.90 -3.97 6.98
CA PRO A 215 24.32 -4.27 6.93
C PRO A 215 24.98 -3.63 5.70
N PHE A 216 26.33 -3.50 5.74
CA PHE A 216 27.07 -2.87 4.62
C PHE A 216 26.80 -3.53 3.27
N MET A 217 26.66 -4.86 3.23
CA MET A 217 26.36 -5.60 2.01
C MET A 217 24.98 -5.25 1.41
N PHE A 218 24.00 -4.85 2.24
CA PHE A 218 22.70 -4.40 1.76
C PHE A 218 22.80 -3.15 0.88
N LYS A 219 23.81 -2.29 1.06
CA LYS A 219 24.04 -1.11 0.20
C LYS A 219 24.33 -1.51 -1.25
N GLN A 220 25.05 -2.61 -1.45
CA GLN A 220 25.35 -3.13 -2.79
C GLN A 220 24.09 -3.70 -3.42
N PHE A 221 23.36 -4.52 -2.70
CA PHE A 221 22.06 -5.04 -3.10
C PHE A 221 21.07 -3.90 -3.44
N TRP A 222 20.98 -2.88 -2.61
CA TRP A 222 20.12 -1.71 -2.84
C TRP A 222 20.47 -0.92 -4.11
N ARG A 223 21.74 -0.84 -4.49
CA ARG A 223 22.15 -0.18 -5.74
C ARG A 223 21.59 -0.88 -6.99
N LEU A 224 21.43 -2.19 -6.94
CA LEU A 224 20.84 -2.98 -8.03
C LEU A 224 19.32 -2.81 -8.10
N VAL A 225 18.69 -2.59 -6.99
CA VAL A 225 17.23 -2.51 -6.83
C VAL A 225 16.70 -1.11 -7.03
N LYS A 226 17.42 -0.08 -6.56
CA LYS A 226 16.97 1.32 -6.63
C LYS A 226 16.52 1.80 -8.01
N PRO A 227 17.15 1.41 -9.13
CA PRO A 227 16.67 1.76 -10.46
C PRO A 227 15.27 1.24 -10.78
N LEU A 228 14.88 0.06 -10.24
CA LEU A 228 13.58 -0.56 -10.45
C LEU A 228 12.44 0.21 -9.77
N LEU A 229 12.76 1.06 -8.78
CA LEU A 229 11.78 1.89 -8.05
C LEU A 229 11.45 3.20 -8.76
N LYS A 230 12.15 3.54 -9.82
CA LYS A 230 12.00 4.84 -10.52
C LYS A 230 11.18 4.77 -11.81
N SER A 231 10.70 3.58 -12.16
CA SER A 231 9.87 3.39 -13.36
C SER A 231 8.41 3.71 -13.10
#